data_8086e5284a0fe41ed779be868da87f14
#
_entry.id   8086e5284a0fe41ed779be868da87f14
#
_cell.length_a   1.000
_cell.length_b   1.000
_cell.length_c   1.000
_cell.angle_alpha   90.00
_cell.angle_beta   90.00
_cell.angle_gamma   90.00
#
_symmetry.space_group_name_H-M   'P 1'
#
loop_
_entity.id
_entity.type
_entity.pdbx_description
1 polymer ?
#
loop_
_entity_poly.entity_id
_entity_poly.type
_entity_poly.pdbx_seq_one_letter_code
_entity_poly.pdbx_strand_id
1 'polypeptide(L)'
;MKGIILAGGSGTRLYPLTKVTSKQLLPIYDKPMIYYPLSVLMNAGIRDILIISTPDDTPRFEALLGDGNQFGIRLSYAVQPSPDGLAQAFIIGEEFIGKDSVAMVLGDNIFHGQGLVKRLKAAAAKEKGATVFGYYVDDPERFGIVEFDKSGKAVSIEEKPQNPKSNYCVTGLYFYDNRVVEYAKNLKPSARGELEITDLNRIYLENGELEVTLLGQGFTWLDTATHESLVEATNFVKTVETHEHRKIACLEEIGYLHGWITREQVLEAYEVLKKNQYGKYLKDVLDGKYVDKLHMTE
;
A
#
# COMPACT_ATOMS: atom_id res chain seq x y z
N MET A 1 0.64 2.50 15.67
CA MET A 1 0.28 1.56 14.58
C MET A 1 1.52 1.14 13.83
N LYS A 2 1.63 -0.11 13.45
CA LYS A 2 2.68 -0.68 12.61
C LYS A 2 2.20 -0.79 11.16
N GLY A 3 3.13 -0.86 10.21
CA GLY A 3 2.80 -1.06 8.80
C GLY A 3 3.39 -2.37 8.28
N ILE A 4 2.67 -3.03 7.38
CA ILE A 4 3.17 -4.18 6.64
C ILE A 4 3.01 -3.91 5.14
N ILE A 5 4.05 -4.18 4.37
CA ILE A 5 3.96 -4.28 2.92
C ILE A 5 4.16 -5.74 2.55
N LEU A 6 3.14 -6.34 1.94
CA LEU A 6 3.26 -7.70 1.41
C LEU A 6 3.73 -7.63 -0.05
N ALA A 7 4.99 -7.93 -0.25
CA ALA A 7 5.69 -7.89 -1.53
C ALA A 7 6.17 -9.29 -1.96
N GLY A 8 5.34 -10.28 -1.71
CA GLY A 8 5.57 -11.68 -2.09
C GLY A 8 4.95 -12.03 -3.45
N GLY A 9 4.89 -13.33 -3.70
CA GLY A 9 4.30 -13.91 -4.91
C GLY A 9 5.33 -14.21 -6.01
N SER A 10 4.98 -15.19 -6.86
CA SER A 10 5.87 -15.68 -7.91
C SER A 10 6.03 -14.75 -9.12
N GLY A 11 5.15 -13.74 -9.25
CA GLY A 11 5.18 -12.80 -10.38
C GLY A 11 5.01 -13.42 -11.77
N THR A 12 4.55 -14.67 -11.87
CA THR A 12 4.52 -15.44 -13.13
C THR A 12 3.71 -14.80 -14.25
N ARG A 13 2.69 -14.01 -13.90
CA ARG A 13 1.88 -13.27 -14.89
C ARG A 13 2.67 -12.21 -15.65
N LEU A 14 3.81 -11.78 -15.11
CA LEU A 14 4.71 -10.77 -15.72
C LEU A 14 5.98 -11.40 -16.33
N TYR A 15 6.03 -12.72 -16.48
CA TYR A 15 7.16 -13.33 -17.20
C TYR A 15 7.25 -12.79 -18.64
N PRO A 16 8.49 -12.55 -19.18
CA PRO A 16 9.78 -12.82 -18.56
C PRO A 16 10.35 -11.74 -17.63
N LEU A 17 9.66 -10.61 -17.41
CA LEU A 17 10.18 -9.48 -16.62
C LEU A 17 10.57 -9.88 -15.19
N THR A 18 9.81 -10.77 -14.59
CA THR A 18 9.96 -11.18 -13.18
C THR A 18 10.71 -12.49 -12.98
N LYS A 19 11.43 -12.99 -14.02
CA LYS A 19 12.23 -14.22 -13.90
C LYS A 19 13.39 -14.11 -12.91
N VAL A 20 13.95 -12.91 -12.76
CA VAL A 20 15.15 -12.65 -11.95
C VAL A 20 14.98 -11.52 -10.96
N THR A 21 13.76 -11.02 -10.79
CA THR A 21 13.45 -9.93 -9.86
C THR A 21 11.99 -9.97 -9.40
N SER A 22 11.74 -9.46 -8.22
CA SER A 22 10.38 -9.24 -7.73
C SER A 22 9.62 -8.25 -8.63
N LYS A 23 8.32 -8.48 -8.79
CA LYS A 23 7.41 -7.53 -9.47
C LYS A 23 7.50 -6.12 -8.86
N GLN A 24 7.55 -6.03 -7.54
CA GLN A 24 7.56 -4.77 -6.80
C GLN A 24 8.89 -3.99 -6.93
N LEU A 25 9.91 -4.58 -7.55
CA LEU A 25 11.16 -3.91 -7.93
C LEU A 25 11.15 -3.38 -9.37
N LEU A 26 10.15 -3.75 -10.18
CA LEU A 26 9.99 -3.20 -11.52
C LEU A 26 9.69 -1.69 -11.46
N PRO A 27 10.16 -0.93 -12.45
CA PRO A 27 9.90 0.51 -12.49
C PRO A 27 8.44 0.82 -12.81
N ILE A 28 7.88 1.78 -12.11
CA ILE A 28 6.67 2.50 -12.47
C ILE A 28 7.10 3.94 -12.73
N TYR A 29 7.24 4.30 -13.99
CA TYR A 29 7.77 5.56 -14.49
C TYR A 29 9.20 5.82 -14.00
N ASP A 30 9.41 6.58 -12.94
CA ASP A 30 10.72 7.09 -12.51
C ASP A 30 11.25 6.47 -11.19
N LYS A 31 10.52 5.50 -10.62
CA LYS A 31 10.92 4.83 -9.36
C LYS A 31 10.42 3.39 -9.28
N PRO A 32 11.02 2.55 -8.42
CA PRO A 32 10.54 1.18 -8.20
C PRO A 32 9.11 1.16 -7.64
N MET A 33 8.33 0.18 -8.06
CA MET A 33 6.93 -0.01 -7.64
C MET A 33 6.73 0.04 -6.12
N ILE A 34 7.64 -0.53 -5.34
CA ILE A 34 7.55 -0.58 -3.87
C ILE A 34 7.48 0.80 -3.20
N TYR A 35 7.92 1.88 -3.88
CA TYR A 35 7.83 3.25 -3.35
C TYR A 35 6.38 3.70 -3.16
N TYR A 36 5.47 3.24 -4.02
CA TYR A 36 4.06 3.65 -3.95
C TYR A 36 3.36 3.13 -2.68
N PRO A 37 3.37 1.82 -2.35
CA PRO A 37 2.81 1.34 -1.09
C PRO A 37 3.55 1.90 0.14
N LEU A 38 4.88 2.10 0.09
CA LEU A 38 5.60 2.79 1.16
C LEU A 38 5.04 4.18 1.41
N SER A 39 4.81 4.95 0.35
CA SER A 39 4.26 6.30 0.45
C SER A 39 2.87 6.33 1.10
N VAL A 40 2.05 5.31 0.86
CA VAL A 40 0.72 5.18 1.48
C VAL A 40 0.83 5.05 2.99
N LEU A 41 1.69 4.15 3.47
CA LEU A 41 1.91 3.97 4.91
C LEU A 41 2.54 5.21 5.56
N MET A 42 3.51 5.83 4.90
CA MET A 42 4.14 7.08 5.39
C MET A 42 3.11 8.22 5.48
N ASN A 43 2.24 8.37 4.48
CA ASN A 43 1.16 9.37 4.47
C ASN A 43 0.10 9.11 5.55
N ALA A 44 -0.08 7.85 5.97
CA ALA A 44 -0.90 7.50 7.13
C ALA A 44 -0.22 7.86 8.47
N GLY A 45 1.04 8.32 8.47
CA GLY A 45 1.82 8.63 9.65
C GLY A 45 2.54 7.41 10.25
N ILE A 46 2.63 6.32 9.53
CA ILE A 46 3.25 5.07 10.00
C ILE A 46 4.74 5.08 9.68
N ARG A 47 5.58 4.87 10.70
CA ARG A 47 7.04 4.90 10.58
C ARG A 47 7.72 3.54 10.76
N ASP A 48 7.11 2.63 11.51
CA ASP A 48 7.60 1.27 11.68
C ASP A 48 6.94 0.37 10.64
N ILE A 49 7.70 -0.11 9.67
CA ILE A 49 7.18 -0.84 8.52
C ILE A 49 7.96 -2.14 8.32
N LEU A 50 7.23 -3.24 8.19
CA LEU A 50 7.75 -4.56 7.86
C LEU A 50 7.48 -4.86 6.38
N ILE A 51 8.52 -5.17 5.63
CA ILE A 51 8.40 -5.68 4.26
C ILE A 51 8.51 -7.20 4.30
N ILE A 52 7.45 -7.86 3.84
CA ILE A 52 7.38 -9.32 3.75
C ILE A 52 7.53 -9.71 2.29
N SER A 53 8.53 -10.51 1.96
CA SER A 53 8.80 -10.93 0.59
C SER A 53 9.26 -12.39 0.51
N THR A 54 9.57 -12.84 -0.70
CA THR A 54 10.12 -14.18 -0.93
C THR A 54 11.56 -14.29 -0.40
N PRO A 55 12.08 -15.53 -0.16
CA PRO A 55 13.48 -15.70 0.23
C PRO A 55 14.48 -15.06 -0.74
N ASP A 56 14.19 -15.15 -2.05
CA ASP A 56 15.09 -14.66 -3.10
C ASP A 56 15.07 -13.14 -3.25
N ASP A 57 13.93 -12.51 -2.96
CA ASP A 57 13.75 -11.08 -3.19
C ASP A 57 13.97 -10.22 -1.95
N THR A 58 13.83 -10.76 -0.76
CA THR A 58 14.07 -10.02 0.50
C THR A 58 15.43 -9.31 0.52
N PRO A 59 16.57 -9.95 0.15
CA PRO A 59 17.86 -9.26 0.10
C PRO A 59 17.91 -8.09 -0.89
N ARG A 60 17.11 -8.13 -1.96
CA ARG A 60 17.05 -7.06 -2.95
C ARG A 60 16.30 -5.84 -2.42
N PHE A 61 15.23 -6.06 -1.65
CA PHE A 61 14.54 -4.98 -0.94
C PHE A 61 15.43 -4.34 0.12
N GLU A 62 16.18 -5.14 0.88
CA GLU A 62 17.16 -4.65 1.84
C GLU A 62 18.25 -3.81 1.15
N ALA A 63 18.77 -4.27 0.02
CA ALA A 63 19.77 -3.54 -0.75
C ALA A 63 19.23 -2.20 -1.31
N LEU A 64 17.95 -2.15 -1.72
CA LEU A 64 17.32 -0.94 -2.26
C LEU A 64 16.98 0.09 -1.17
N LEU A 65 16.41 -0.35 -0.06
CA LEU A 65 15.72 0.51 0.91
C LEU A 65 16.49 0.65 2.23
N GLY A 66 17.46 -0.24 2.51
CA GLY A 66 18.21 -0.22 3.76
C GLY A 66 17.31 -0.33 4.99
N ASP A 67 17.65 0.42 6.02
CA ASP A 67 16.89 0.50 7.27
C ASP A 67 15.79 1.57 7.27
N GLY A 68 15.66 2.35 6.18
CA GLY A 68 14.65 3.38 6.01
C GLY A 68 14.98 4.74 6.62
N ASN A 69 16.13 4.89 7.29
CA ASN A 69 16.51 6.14 7.97
C ASN A 69 16.56 7.34 7.01
N GLN A 70 16.95 7.13 5.76
CA GLN A 70 17.00 8.17 4.73
C GLN A 70 15.61 8.77 4.41
N PHE A 71 14.53 8.08 4.76
CA PHE A 71 13.14 8.53 4.60
C PHE A 71 12.49 8.92 5.94
N GLY A 72 13.22 8.76 7.06
CA GLY A 72 12.70 9.01 8.41
C GLY A 72 11.78 7.91 8.95
N ILE A 73 11.86 6.70 8.40
CA ILE A 73 11.12 5.52 8.82
C ILE A 73 12.08 4.43 9.32
N ARG A 74 11.53 3.36 9.90
CA ARG A 74 12.27 2.17 10.32
C ARG A 74 11.73 0.97 9.54
N LEU A 75 12.57 0.39 8.70
CA LEU A 75 12.26 -0.78 7.91
C LEU A 75 12.78 -2.05 8.59
N SER A 76 11.95 -3.06 8.62
CA SER A 76 12.29 -4.44 8.96
C SER A 76 11.88 -5.35 7.82
N TYR A 77 12.45 -6.54 7.77
CA TYR A 77 12.23 -7.49 6.67
C TYR A 77 11.91 -8.86 7.22
N ALA A 78 10.98 -9.55 6.57
CA ALA A 78 10.63 -10.93 6.88
C ALA A 78 10.39 -11.72 5.60
N VAL A 79 10.55 -13.03 5.70
CA VAL A 79 10.40 -13.96 4.57
C VAL A 79 9.04 -14.64 4.66
N GLN A 80 8.30 -14.63 3.56
CA GLN A 80 7.16 -15.51 3.32
C GLN A 80 7.67 -16.71 2.52
N PRO A 81 7.79 -17.90 3.13
CA PRO A 81 8.41 -19.05 2.47
C PRO A 81 7.55 -19.64 1.35
N SER A 82 6.23 -19.49 1.45
CA SER A 82 5.25 -19.94 0.46
C SER A 82 4.07 -18.97 0.40
N PRO A 83 3.42 -18.82 -0.77
CA PRO A 83 2.32 -17.86 -0.95
C PRO A 83 0.99 -18.43 -0.42
N ASP A 84 0.90 -18.65 0.90
CA ASP A 84 -0.26 -19.31 1.55
C ASP A 84 -1.41 -18.34 1.86
N GLY A 85 -1.45 -17.21 1.17
CA GLY A 85 -2.52 -16.21 1.27
C GLY A 85 -2.09 -14.91 1.94
N LEU A 86 -2.91 -13.86 1.74
CA LEU A 86 -2.58 -12.51 2.23
C LEU A 86 -2.63 -12.43 3.77
N ALA A 87 -3.54 -13.15 4.40
CA ALA A 87 -3.70 -13.14 5.86
C ALA A 87 -2.49 -13.75 6.60
N GLN A 88 -1.67 -14.57 5.93
CA GLN A 88 -0.43 -15.11 6.49
C GLN A 88 0.55 -13.98 6.93
N ALA A 89 0.47 -12.81 6.30
CA ALA A 89 1.30 -11.67 6.66
C ALA A 89 1.21 -11.28 8.14
N PHE A 90 0.03 -11.42 8.76
CA PHE A 90 -0.18 -11.10 10.17
C PHE A 90 0.41 -12.17 11.11
N ILE A 91 0.49 -13.41 10.67
CA ILE A 91 1.13 -14.50 11.39
C ILE A 91 2.65 -14.32 11.33
N ILE A 92 3.20 -14.08 10.14
CA ILE A 92 4.64 -13.82 9.95
C ILE A 92 5.07 -12.56 10.72
N GLY A 93 4.24 -11.52 10.70
CA GLY A 93 4.49 -10.25 11.35
C GLY A 93 4.12 -10.18 12.83
N GLU A 94 3.69 -11.27 13.48
CA GLU A 94 3.16 -11.26 14.85
C GLU A 94 4.11 -10.58 15.85
N GLU A 95 5.40 -10.96 15.85
CA GLU A 95 6.40 -10.38 16.75
C GLU A 95 6.63 -8.89 16.48
N PHE A 96 6.69 -8.50 15.20
CA PHE A 96 6.82 -7.11 14.77
C PHE A 96 5.61 -6.27 15.19
N ILE A 97 4.40 -6.79 14.99
CA ILE A 97 3.14 -6.10 15.34
C ILE A 97 3.05 -5.93 16.86
N GLY A 98 3.40 -6.97 17.62
CA GLY A 98 3.31 -6.96 19.08
C GLY A 98 1.89 -6.66 19.56
N LYS A 99 1.73 -5.57 20.31
CA LYS A 99 0.42 -5.13 20.85
C LYS A 99 -0.22 -3.99 20.04
N ASP A 100 0.43 -3.54 18.97
CA ASP A 100 -0.04 -2.43 18.17
C ASP A 100 -1.16 -2.84 17.22
N SER A 101 -1.93 -1.86 16.78
CA SER A 101 -2.74 -1.97 15.56
C SER A 101 -1.82 -1.99 14.34
N VAL A 102 -2.33 -2.49 13.21
CA VAL A 102 -1.52 -2.67 12.00
C VAL A 102 -2.28 -2.27 10.75
N ALA A 103 -1.58 -1.57 9.84
CA ALA A 103 -2.02 -1.38 8.47
C ALA A 103 -1.23 -2.30 7.54
N MET A 104 -1.89 -2.90 6.56
CA MET A 104 -1.23 -3.65 5.50
C MET A 104 -1.59 -3.07 4.14
N VAL A 105 -0.59 -2.96 3.28
CA VAL A 105 -0.77 -2.59 1.88
C VAL A 105 -0.08 -3.62 0.99
N LEU A 106 -0.73 -3.97 -0.13
CA LEU A 106 -0.13 -4.86 -1.12
C LEU A 106 0.92 -4.10 -1.92
N GLY A 107 2.07 -4.74 -2.13
CA GLY A 107 3.27 -4.14 -2.71
C GLY A 107 3.14 -3.70 -4.16
N ASP A 108 2.06 -4.06 -4.84
CA ASP A 108 1.76 -3.78 -6.24
C ASP A 108 0.56 -2.83 -6.43
N ASN A 109 0.07 -2.23 -5.35
CA ASN A 109 -1.05 -1.31 -5.39
C ASN A 109 -0.59 0.15 -5.38
N ILE A 110 -1.18 0.95 -6.27
CA ILE A 110 -0.95 2.39 -6.37
C ILE A 110 -2.26 3.12 -6.04
N PHE A 111 -2.18 4.09 -5.15
CA PHE A 111 -3.30 4.94 -4.75
C PHE A 111 -2.96 6.40 -5.02
N HIS A 112 -3.86 7.11 -5.66
CA HIS A 112 -3.75 8.55 -5.89
C HIS A 112 -5.12 9.21 -5.84
N GLY A 113 -5.19 10.42 -5.30
CA GLY A 113 -6.41 11.21 -5.28
C GLY A 113 -6.41 12.27 -4.20
N GLN A 114 -7.16 13.33 -4.45
CA GLN A 114 -7.30 14.42 -3.50
C GLN A 114 -7.98 13.95 -2.20
N GLY A 115 -7.41 14.34 -1.06
CA GLY A 115 -7.92 13.94 0.25
C GLY A 115 -7.55 12.51 0.68
N LEU A 116 -6.70 11.80 -0.07
CA LEU A 116 -6.22 10.46 0.31
C LEU A 116 -5.54 10.49 1.69
N VAL A 117 -4.63 11.43 1.92
CA VAL A 117 -3.89 11.55 3.20
C VAL A 117 -4.85 11.68 4.39
N LYS A 118 -5.89 12.49 4.27
CA LYS A 118 -6.91 12.67 5.32
C LYS A 118 -7.62 11.34 5.64
N ARG A 119 -7.98 10.57 4.61
CA ARG A 119 -8.64 9.26 4.77
C ARG A 119 -7.70 8.23 5.41
N LEU A 120 -6.43 8.22 5.01
CA LEU A 120 -5.42 7.34 5.59
C LEU A 120 -5.19 7.64 7.08
N LYS A 121 -5.05 8.91 7.45
CA LYS A 121 -4.89 9.34 8.84
C LYS A 121 -6.14 9.01 9.67
N ALA A 122 -7.34 9.19 9.13
CA ALA A 122 -8.58 8.83 9.81
C ALA A 122 -8.67 7.32 10.07
N ALA A 123 -8.29 6.48 9.09
CA ALA A 123 -8.24 5.03 9.27
C ALA A 123 -7.18 4.62 10.32
N ALA A 124 -6.00 5.24 10.28
CA ALA A 124 -4.91 4.96 11.21
C ALA A 124 -5.21 5.39 12.66
N ALA A 125 -6.09 6.36 12.86
CA ALA A 125 -6.50 6.86 14.18
C ALA A 125 -7.53 5.97 14.89
N LYS A 126 -8.12 4.99 14.21
CA LYS A 126 -9.11 4.09 14.83
C LYS A 126 -8.44 3.10 15.76
N GLU A 127 -8.97 2.99 16.97
CA GLU A 127 -8.45 2.11 18.01
C GLU A 127 -9.03 0.69 17.91
N LYS A 128 -10.23 0.52 17.35
CA LYS A 128 -10.94 -0.75 17.29
C LYS A 128 -11.59 -0.99 15.94
N GLY A 129 -11.65 -2.25 15.55
CA GLY A 129 -12.27 -2.71 14.30
C GLY A 129 -11.30 -2.71 13.12
N ALA A 130 -11.88 -2.76 11.94
CA ALA A 130 -11.16 -2.75 10.68
C ALA A 130 -11.69 -1.66 9.74
N THR A 131 -10.80 -1.06 8.96
CA THR A 131 -11.14 -0.18 7.85
C THR A 131 -10.50 -0.70 6.59
N VAL A 132 -11.32 -0.88 5.55
CA VAL A 132 -10.88 -1.22 4.19
C VAL A 132 -11.38 -0.17 3.21
N PHE A 133 -10.76 -0.13 2.03
CA PHE A 133 -11.12 0.83 1.00
C PHE A 133 -11.78 0.12 -0.17
N GLY A 134 -12.98 0.58 -0.53
CA GLY A 134 -13.73 0.08 -1.66
C GLY A 134 -13.53 0.93 -2.91
N TYR A 135 -13.45 0.28 -4.08
CA TYR A 135 -13.29 0.92 -5.37
C TYR A 135 -14.18 0.26 -6.42
N TYR A 136 -14.76 1.07 -7.32
CA TYR A 136 -15.60 0.55 -8.39
C TYR A 136 -14.75 -0.06 -9.50
N VAL A 137 -15.07 -1.28 -9.93
CA VAL A 137 -14.39 -2.00 -11.02
C VAL A 137 -15.38 -2.57 -12.02
N ASP A 138 -14.94 -2.75 -13.26
CA ASP A 138 -15.77 -3.31 -14.33
C ASP A 138 -15.67 -4.85 -14.40
N ASP A 139 -14.68 -5.44 -13.73
CA ASP A 139 -14.38 -6.89 -13.68
C ASP A 139 -14.38 -7.43 -12.23
N PRO A 140 -15.54 -7.33 -11.52
CA PRO A 140 -15.62 -7.62 -10.08
C PRO A 140 -15.28 -9.05 -9.69
N GLU A 141 -15.45 -10.02 -10.60
CA GLU A 141 -15.15 -11.45 -10.36
C GLU A 141 -13.67 -11.73 -10.03
N ARG A 142 -12.79 -10.75 -10.18
CA ARG A 142 -11.36 -10.89 -9.89
C ARG A 142 -10.98 -10.57 -8.46
N PHE A 143 -11.87 -9.97 -7.69
CA PHE A 143 -11.58 -9.32 -6.40
C PHE A 143 -12.51 -9.80 -5.29
N GLY A 144 -12.18 -9.42 -4.05
CA GLY A 144 -13.12 -9.48 -2.94
C GLY A 144 -14.18 -8.39 -3.11
N ILE A 145 -15.45 -8.78 -3.19
CA ILE A 145 -16.57 -7.88 -3.51
C ILE A 145 -17.42 -7.62 -2.28
N VAL A 146 -17.74 -6.34 -2.06
CA VAL A 146 -18.60 -5.88 -0.97
C VAL A 146 -19.99 -5.61 -1.51
N GLU A 147 -21.01 -6.17 -0.81
CA GLU A 147 -22.41 -5.81 -1.01
C GLU A 147 -22.83 -4.77 0.03
N PHE A 148 -23.57 -3.78 -0.42
CA PHE A 148 -24.12 -2.73 0.44
C PHE A 148 -25.65 -2.78 0.49
N ASP A 149 -26.22 -2.47 1.65
CA ASP A 149 -27.64 -2.23 1.77
C ASP A 149 -28.04 -0.84 1.24
N LYS A 150 -29.34 -0.53 1.28
CA LYS A 150 -29.88 0.74 0.82
C LYS A 150 -29.37 1.96 1.63
N SER A 151 -28.83 1.75 2.82
CA SER A 151 -28.25 2.80 3.67
C SER A 151 -26.76 3.03 3.36
N GLY A 152 -26.15 2.21 2.51
CA GLY A 152 -24.71 2.23 2.19
C GLY A 152 -23.85 1.47 3.20
N LYS A 153 -24.46 0.64 4.06
CA LYS A 153 -23.74 -0.20 5.00
C LYS A 153 -23.34 -1.51 4.31
N ALA A 154 -22.08 -1.95 4.49
CA ALA A 154 -21.63 -3.24 4.02
C ALA A 154 -22.39 -4.38 4.74
N VAL A 155 -22.95 -5.32 3.98
CA VAL A 155 -23.74 -6.45 4.50
C VAL A 155 -23.15 -7.80 4.16
N SER A 156 -22.36 -7.90 3.11
CA SER A 156 -21.61 -9.12 2.79
C SER A 156 -20.29 -8.80 2.08
N ILE A 157 -19.36 -9.73 2.18
CA ILE A 157 -18.09 -9.71 1.45
C ILE A 157 -17.77 -11.10 0.95
N GLU A 158 -17.40 -11.21 -0.33
CA GLU A 158 -17.15 -12.50 -0.99
C GLU A 158 -15.90 -12.43 -1.86
N GLU A 159 -15.01 -13.43 -1.71
CA GLU A 159 -13.79 -13.53 -2.49
C GLU A 159 -14.07 -14.09 -3.88
N LYS A 160 -13.72 -13.34 -4.92
CA LYS A 160 -13.82 -13.75 -6.34
C LYS A 160 -15.13 -14.46 -6.69
N PRO A 161 -16.28 -13.81 -6.44
CA PRO A 161 -17.58 -14.44 -6.66
C PRO A 161 -17.81 -14.73 -8.13
N GLN A 162 -18.45 -15.87 -8.44
CA GLN A 162 -18.88 -16.18 -9.80
C GLN A 162 -20.03 -15.28 -10.26
N ASN A 163 -20.88 -14.86 -9.32
CA ASN A 163 -21.99 -13.95 -9.53
C ASN A 163 -21.86 -12.76 -8.58
N PRO A 164 -21.06 -11.74 -8.93
CA PRO A 164 -20.84 -10.58 -8.08
C PRO A 164 -22.13 -9.83 -7.77
N LYS A 165 -22.35 -9.48 -6.49
CA LYS A 165 -23.53 -8.72 -6.06
C LYS A 165 -23.36 -7.21 -6.19
N SER A 166 -22.16 -6.75 -6.44
CA SER A 166 -21.84 -5.35 -6.72
C SER A 166 -20.58 -5.24 -7.55
N ASN A 167 -20.25 -4.02 -7.99
CA ASN A 167 -18.98 -3.68 -8.65
C ASN A 167 -17.95 -3.06 -7.71
N TYR A 168 -18.22 -3.04 -6.40
CA TYR A 168 -17.28 -2.47 -5.44
C TYR A 168 -16.37 -3.56 -4.88
N CYS A 169 -15.09 -3.49 -5.24
CA CYS A 169 -14.07 -4.38 -4.70
C CYS A 169 -13.39 -3.77 -3.46
N VAL A 170 -12.82 -4.63 -2.63
CA VAL A 170 -11.85 -4.22 -1.60
C VAL A 170 -10.49 -4.08 -2.25
N THR A 171 -9.88 -2.91 -2.09
CA THR A 171 -8.52 -2.64 -2.58
C THR A 171 -7.47 -3.32 -1.69
N GLY A 172 -6.20 -3.31 -2.12
CA GLY A 172 -5.10 -3.89 -1.34
C GLY A 172 -4.59 -3.01 -0.20
N LEU A 173 -5.48 -2.34 0.54
CA LEU A 173 -5.13 -1.50 1.69
C LEU A 173 -6.08 -1.75 2.85
N TYR A 174 -5.52 -2.14 3.99
CA TYR A 174 -6.27 -2.64 5.15
C TYR A 174 -5.74 -2.02 6.43
N PHE A 175 -6.62 -1.63 7.35
CA PHE A 175 -6.29 -1.16 8.68
C PHE A 175 -7.04 -2.01 9.70
N TYR A 176 -6.31 -2.59 10.65
CA TYR A 176 -6.87 -3.51 11.65
C TYR A 176 -6.40 -3.16 13.06
N ASP A 177 -7.26 -3.40 14.04
CA ASP A 177 -6.81 -3.49 15.42
C ASP A 177 -5.97 -4.75 15.68
N ASN A 178 -5.37 -4.87 16.87
CA ASN A 178 -4.44 -5.96 17.17
C ASN A 178 -5.04 -7.37 17.11
N ARG A 179 -6.37 -7.49 17.22
CA ARG A 179 -7.05 -8.81 17.16
C ARG A 179 -6.87 -9.54 15.83
N VAL A 180 -6.46 -8.81 14.77
CA VAL A 180 -6.22 -9.39 13.46
C VAL A 180 -5.21 -10.54 13.51
N VAL A 181 -4.20 -10.47 14.38
CA VAL A 181 -3.18 -11.53 14.54
C VAL A 181 -3.83 -12.83 14.98
N GLU A 182 -4.67 -12.76 16.03
CA GLU A 182 -5.36 -13.94 16.54
C GLU A 182 -6.41 -14.47 15.54
N TYR A 183 -7.12 -13.58 14.86
CA TYR A 183 -8.05 -13.97 13.81
C TYR A 183 -7.33 -14.67 12.65
N ALA A 184 -6.18 -14.16 12.20
CA ALA A 184 -5.39 -14.79 11.14
C ALA A 184 -4.89 -16.19 11.52
N LYS A 185 -4.44 -16.38 12.77
CA LYS A 185 -3.99 -17.68 13.28
C LYS A 185 -5.10 -18.74 13.32
N ASN A 186 -6.34 -18.31 13.46
CA ASN A 186 -7.51 -19.20 13.54
C ASN A 186 -8.23 -19.39 12.18
N LEU A 187 -7.79 -18.73 11.12
CA LEU A 187 -8.34 -18.94 9.78
C LEU A 187 -8.06 -20.37 9.28
N LYS A 188 -9.01 -20.89 8.53
CA LYS A 188 -8.83 -22.13 7.76
C LYS A 188 -8.50 -21.77 6.31
N PRO A 189 -7.59 -22.49 5.66
CA PRO A 189 -7.35 -22.32 4.24
C PRO A 189 -8.63 -22.50 3.41
N SER A 190 -8.80 -21.64 2.42
CA SER A 190 -9.90 -21.74 1.45
C SER A 190 -9.75 -22.97 0.55
N ALA A 191 -10.70 -23.19 -0.35
CA ALA A 191 -10.62 -24.23 -1.37
C ALA A 191 -9.38 -24.07 -2.29
N ARG A 192 -8.77 -22.86 -2.33
CA ARG A 192 -7.52 -22.59 -3.04
C ARG A 192 -6.26 -22.89 -2.20
N GLY A 193 -6.42 -23.31 -0.95
CA GLY A 193 -5.32 -23.54 -0.01
C GLY A 193 -4.75 -22.26 0.61
N GLU A 194 -5.42 -21.11 0.46
CA GLU A 194 -4.96 -19.81 0.90
C GLU A 194 -5.69 -19.33 2.17
N LEU A 195 -4.97 -18.63 3.06
CA LEU A 195 -5.56 -17.86 4.15
C LEU A 195 -6.05 -16.51 3.59
N GLU A 196 -7.35 -16.45 3.31
CA GLU A 196 -7.96 -15.34 2.58
C GLU A 196 -8.10 -14.11 3.47
N ILE A 197 -7.68 -12.95 2.94
CA ILE A 197 -7.91 -11.66 3.60
C ILE A 197 -9.41 -11.33 3.68
N THR A 198 -10.19 -11.80 2.72
CA THR A 198 -11.64 -11.65 2.70
C THR A 198 -12.30 -12.35 3.89
N ASP A 199 -11.76 -13.48 4.34
CA ASP A 199 -12.28 -14.18 5.52
C ASP A 199 -11.96 -13.40 6.81
N LEU A 200 -10.79 -12.76 6.90
CA LEU A 200 -10.50 -11.82 7.99
C LEU A 200 -11.50 -10.65 8.01
N ASN A 201 -11.72 -10.02 6.86
CA ASN A 201 -12.66 -8.92 6.74
C ASN A 201 -14.09 -9.35 7.11
N ARG A 202 -14.47 -10.59 6.78
CA ARG A 202 -15.79 -11.15 7.14
C ARG A 202 -15.95 -11.26 8.66
N ILE A 203 -14.91 -11.67 9.40
CA ILE A 203 -14.97 -11.71 10.87
C ILE A 203 -15.29 -10.32 11.44
N TYR A 204 -14.62 -9.27 10.97
CA TYR A 204 -14.94 -7.91 11.40
C TYR A 204 -16.33 -7.45 10.97
N LEU A 205 -16.76 -7.83 9.76
CA LEU A 205 -18.11 -7.52 9.26
C LEU A 205 -19.19 -8.14 10.13
N GLU A 206 -19.07 -9.41 10.44
CA GLU A 206 -20.02 -10.17 11.29
C GLU A 206 -20.09 -9.63 12.71
N ASN A 207 -18.98 -9.12 13.23
CA ASN A 207 -18.92 -8.43 14.51
C ASN A 207 -19.48 -6.99 14.47
N GLY A 208 -19.85 -6.49 13.28
CA GLY A 208 -20.30 -5.09 13.10
C GLY A 208 -19.17 -4.05 13.23
N GLU A 209 -17.92 -4.47 13.02
CA GLU A 209 -16.72 -3.69 13.25
C GLU A 209 -15.88 -3.46 11.96
N LEU A 210 -16.45 -3.74 10.78
CA LEU A 210 -15.84 -3.43 9.49
C LEU A 210 -16.39 -2.11 8.94
N GLU A 211 -15.52 -1.14 8.68
CA GLU A 211 -15.84 0.04 7.88
C GLU A 211 -15.27 -0.11 6.47
N VAL A 212 -16.11 0.15 5.48
CA VAL A 212 -15.70 0.23 4.08
C VAL A 212 -15.76 1.70 3.64
N THR A 213 -14.58 2.31 3.44
CA THR A 213 -14.45 3.67 2.93
C THR A 213 -14.39 3.63 1.40
N LEU A 214 -15.41 4.14 0.73
CA LEU A 214 -15.42 4.17 -0.74
C LEU A 214 -14.48 5.26 -1.26
N LEU A 215 -13.58 4.86 -2.16
CA LEU A 215 -12.79 5.74 -2.99
C LEU A 215 -13.66 6.08 -4.22
N GLY A 216 -14.23 7.29 -4.22
CA GLY A 216 -15.14 7.73 -5.26
C GLY A 216 -14.43 8.51 -6.36
N GLN A 217 -15.18 9.40 -6.99
CA GLN A 217 -14.68 10.27 -8.06
C GLN A 217 -13.46 11.08 -7.58
N GLY A 218 -12.45 11.20 -8.43
CA GLY A 218 -11.19 11.89 -8.11
C GLY A 218 -10.13 11.01 -7.46
N PHE A 219 -10.41 9.71 -7.27
CA PHE A 219 -9.42 8.72 -6.85
C PHE A 219 -9.08 7.77 -7.98
N THR A 220 -7.83 7.35 -8.01
CA THR A 220 -7.34 6.28 -8.86
C THR A 220 -6.67 5.22 -8.01
N TRP A 221 -7.10 3.99 -8.18
CA TRP A 221 -6.46 2.80 -7.64
C TRP A 221 -6.06 1.89 -8.79
N LEU A 222 -4.83 1.44 -8.78
CA LEU A 222 -4.27 0.55 -9.81
C LEU A 222 -3.69 -0.70 -9.15
N ASP A 223 -4.08 -1.87 -9.68
CA ASP A 223 -3.47 -3.16 -9.41
C ASP A 223 -2.59 -3.54 -10.59
N THR A 224 -1.28 -3.57 -10.38
CA THR A 224 -0.28 -3.77 -11.45
C THR A 224 0.00 -5.26 -11.71
N ALA A 225 -1.03 -6.07 -11.85
CA ALA A 225 -0.91 -7.53 -11.93
C ALA A 225 -0.57 -8.08 -13.34
N THR A 226 -0.74 -7.28 -14.40
CA THR A 226 -0.53 -7.67 -15.80
C THR A 226 0.42 -6.71 -16.52
N HIS A 227 0.90 -7.09 -17.72
CA HIS A 227 1.74 -6.21 -18.54
C HIS A 227 1.00 -4.92 -18.91
N GLU A 228 -0.29 -5.03 -19.25
CA GLU A 228 -1.15 -3.90 -19.61
C GLU A 228 -1.31 -2.95 -18.43
N SER A 229 -1.64 -3.47 -17.24
CA SER A 229 -1.82 -2.64 -16.04
C SER A 229 -0.50 -2.01 -15.57
N LEU A 230 0.65 -2.65 -15.83
CA LEU A 230 1.97 -2.07 -15.56
C LEU A 230 2.26 -0.85 -16.45
N VAL A 231 1.93 -0.95 -17.74
CA VAL A 231 2.05 0.16 -18.69
C VAL A 231 1.07 1.28 -18.36
N GLU A 232 -0.18 0.93 -18.04
CA GLU A 232 -1.21 1.89 -17.61
C GLU A 232 -0.76 2.67 -16.37
N ALA A 233 -0.26 1.99 -15.35
CA ALA A 233 0.25 2.62 -14.14
C ALA A 233 1.42 3.58 -14.45
N THR A 234 2.35 3.16 -15.32
CA THR A 234 3.48 4.00 -15.75
C THR A 234 3.00 5.26 -16.45
N ASN A 235 2.04 5.14 -17.38
CA ASN A 235 1.47 6.27 -18.11
C ASN A 235 0.67 7.19 -17.20
N PHE A 236 -0.11 6.63 -16.27
CA PHE A 236 -0.85 7.39 -15.26
C PHE A 236 0.09 8.24 -14.41
N VAL A 237 1.09 7.63 -13.79
CA VAL A 237 2.06 8.35 -12.94
C VAL A 237 2.77 9.44 -13.74
N LYS A 238 3.26 9.13 -14.93
CA LYS A 238 3.89 10.11 -15.83
C LYS A 238 2.98 11.30 -16.10
N THR A 239 1.72 11.05 -16.44
CA THR A 239 0.75 12.10 -16.77
C THR A 239 0.48 12.98 -15.56
N VAL A 240 0.19 12.38 -14.41
CA VAL A 240 -0.09 13.12 -13.17
C VAL A 240 1.12 13.96 -12.77
N GLU A 241 2.31 13.39 -12.69
CA GLU A 241 3.53 14.12 -12.30
C GLU A 241 3.86 15.26 -13.27
N THR A 242 3.56 15.08 -14.57
CA THR A 242 3.79 16.10 -15.59
C THR A 242 2.85 17.30 -15.42
N HIS A 243 1.57 17.06 -15.12
CA HIS A 243 0.55 18.10 -15.08
C HIS A 243 0.35 18.73 -13.70
N GLU A 244 0.52 17.95 -12.64
CA GLU A 244 0.46 18.46 -11.26
C GLU A 244 1.79 19.09 -10.81
N HIS A 245 2.87 18.86 -11.56
CA HIS A 245 4.24 19.29 -11.21
C HIS A 245 4.71 18.77 -9.85
N ARG A 246 4.11 17.68 -9.38
CA ARG A 246 4.43 17.00 -8.11
C ARG A 246 4.71 15.55 -8.38
N LYS A 247 5.67 14.98 -7.64
CA LYS A 247 5.92 13.55 -7.70
C LYS A 247 4.93 12.77 -6.84
N ILE A 248 4.47 11.66 -7.36
CA ILE A 248 3.77 10.65 -6.57
C ILE A 248 4.83 9.80 -5.86
N ALA A 249 4.61 9.51 -4.57
CA ALA A 249 5.49 8.62 -3.80
C ALA A 249 6.97 9.05 -3.78
N CYS A 250 7.25 10.34 -3.65
CA CYS A 250 8.59 10.83 -3.31
C CYS A 250 8.80 10.68 -1.80
N LEU A 251 9.50 9.61 -1.38
CA LEU A 251 9.59 9.23 0.03
C LEU A 251 10.36 10.26 0.86
N GLU A 252 11.41 10.85 0.30
CA GLU A 252 12.17 11.91 0.94
C GLU A 252 11.32 13.17 1.16
N GLU A 253 10.49 13.57 0.19
CA GLU A 253 9.57 14.69 0.35
C GLU A 253 8.56 14.41 1.48
N ILE A 254 7.97 13.22 1.50
CA ILE A 254 7.01 12.83 2.53
C ILE A 254 7.66 12.87 3.91
N GLY A 255 8.85 12.28 4.06
CA GLY A 255 9.60 12.31 5.32
C GLY A 255 9.95 13.73 5.76
N TYR A 256 10.33 14.59 4.83
CA TYR A 256 10.64 15.99 5.08
C TYR A 256 9.40 16.80 5.50
N LEU A 257 8.28 16.65 4.80
CA LEU A 257 7.04 17.34 5.14
C LEU A 257 6.45 16.90 6.48
N HIS A 258 6.69 15.66 6.88
CA HIS A 258 6.34 15.17 8.22
C HIS A 258 7.33 15.59 9.31
N GLY A 259 8.45 16.25 8.95
CA GLY A 259 9.50 16.60 9.89
C GLY A 259 10.28 15.39 10.42
N TRP A 260 10.27 14.26 9.73
CA TRP A 260 10.97 13.03 10.10
C TRP A 260 12.44 13.03 9.66
N ILE A 261 12.74 13.76 8.60
CA ILE A 261 14.10 14.01 8.12
C ILE A 261 14.35 15.51 7.98
N THR A 262 15.62 15.88 8.08
CA THR A 262 16.06 17.28 8.03
C THR A 262 16.32 17.74 6.59
N ARG A 263 16.46 19.05 6.41
CA ARG A 263 16.89 19.65 5.14
C ARG A 263 18.23 19.06 4.66
N GLU A 264 19.16 18.87 5.58
CA GLU A 264 20.50 18.33 5.31
C GLU A 264 20.41 16.90 4.77
N GLN A 265 19.56 16.05 5.36
CA GLN A 265 19.35 14.69 4.89
C GLN A 265 18.74 14.63 3.47
N VAL A 266 17.82 15.54 3.14
CA VAL A 266 17.31 15.66 1.77
C VAL A 266 18.38 16.16 0.81
N LEU A 267 19.26 17.06 1.25
CA LEU A 267 20.41 17.51 0.44
C LEU A 267 21.40 16.38 0.17
N GLU A 268 21.65 15.48 1.13
CA GLU A 268 22.46 14.28 0.92
C GLU A 268 21.87 13.39 -0.18
N ALA A 269 20.55 13.15 -0.14
CA ALA A 269 19.84 12.41 -1.19
C ALA A 269 19.94 13.13 -2.55
N TYR A 270 19.79 14.46 -2.56
CA TYR A 270 19.97 15.27 -3.77
C TYR A 270 21.37 15.11 -4.36
N GLU A 271 22.43 15.18 -3.56
CA GLU A 271 23.81 15.06 -4.06
C GLU A 271 24.04 13.73 -4.82
N VAL A 272 23.43 12.65 -4.36
CA VAL A 272 23.50 11.35 -5.03
C VAL A 272 22.70 11.36 -6.34
N LEU A 273 21.53 12.03 -6.35
CA LEU A 273 20.54 11.95 -7.44
C LEU A 273 20.53 13.18 -8.38
N LYS A 274 21.40 14.18 -8.16
CA LYS A 274 21.36 15.49 -8.86
C LYS A 274 21.47 15.44 -10.38
N LYS A 275 21.96 14.33 -10.95
CA LYS A 275 22.08 14.15 -12.40
C LYS A 275 20.75 13.77 -13.07
N ASN A 276 19.74 13.36 -12.31
CA ASN A 276 18.45 12.95 -12.84
C ASN A 276 17.30 13.88 -12.40
N GLN A 277 16.11 13.66 -12.95
CA GLN A 277 14.95 14.50 -12.65
C GLN A 277 14.42 14.33 -11.22
N TYR A 278 14.58 13.14 -10.65
CA TYR A 278 14.15 12.88 -9.27
C TYR A 278 14.96 13.75 -8.28
N GLY A 279 16.29 13.76 -8.43
CA GLY A 279 17.14 14.62 -7.60
C GLY A 279 16.86 16.13 -7.79
N LYS A 280 16.65 16.57 -9.04
CA LYS A 280 16.28 17.98 -9.30
C LYS A 280 14.98 18.36 -8.61
N TYR A 281 14.00 17.45 -8.58
CA TYR A 281 12.76 17.66 -7.84
C TYR A 281 12.98 17.82 -6.33
N LEU A 282 13.86 17.01 -5.71
CA LEU A 282 14.22 17.17 -4.30
C LEU A 282 14.77 18.57 -4.00
N LYS A 283 15.60 19.09 -4.90
CA LYS A 283 16.12 20.48 -4.76
C LYS A 283 14.99 21.51 -4.87
N ASP A 284 14.08 21.34 -5.82
CA ASP A 284 12.93 22.22 -5.98
C ASP A 284 12.01 22.21 -4.73
N VAL A 285 11.82 21.03 -4.11
CA VAL A 285 11.09 20.90 -2.82
C VAL A 285 11.77 21.71 -1.72
N LEU A 286 13.08 21.56 -1.56
CA LEU A 286 13.87 22.29 -0.55
C LEU A 286 13.87 23.79 -0.77
N ASP A 287 13.79 24.25 -2.02
CA ASP A 287 13.73 25.67 -2.38
C ASP A 287 12.30 26.25 -2.25
N GLY A 288 11.34 25.43 -1.81
CA GLY A 288 9.96 25.85 -1.58
C GLY A 288 9.17 26.13 -2.86
N LYS A 289 9.60 25.62 -4.03
CA LYS A 289 8.95 25.86 -5.32
C LYS A 289 7.50 25.36 -5.37
N TYR A 290 7.21 24.31 -4.61
CA TYR A 290 5.91 23.64 -4.61
C TYR A 290 5.12 23.86 -3.32
N VAL A 291 5.59 24.68 -2.40
CA VAL A 291 4.87 25.03 -1.19
C VAL A 291 3.78 26.02 -1.57
N ASP A 292 2.58 25.50 -1.76
CA ASP A 292 1.40 26.36 -1.84
C ASP A 292 1.09 26.85 -0.42
N LYS A 293 1.44 28.11 -0.15
CA LYS A 293 1.22 28.74 1.17
C LYS A 293 -0.25 28.79 1.58
N LEU A 294 -1.17 28.53 0.65
CA LEU A 294 -2.62 28.50 0.88
C LEU A 294 -3.10 27.17 1.46
N HIS A 295 -2.34 26.08 1.33
CA HIS A 295 -2.72 24.75 1.83
C HIS A 295 -2.00 24.32 3.11
N MET A 296 -1.21 25.18 3.74
CA MET A 296 -0.58 24.89 5.03
C MET A 296 -1.55 25.04 6.24
N THR A 297 -2.81 25.34 6.00
CA THR A 297 -3.82 25.59 7.04
C THR A 297 -4.98 24.59 7.04
N GLU A 298 -4.93 23.54 6.25
CA GLU A 298 -5.84 22.40 6.28
C GLU A 298 -5.08 21.13 6.77
#